data_ca80d968d0ab8dce2718956da3f5d909
#
_entry.id   ca80d968d0ab8dce2718956da3f5d909
#
_cell.length_a   1.000
_cell.length_b   1.000
_cell.length_c   1.000
_cell.angle_alpha   90.00
_cell.angle_beta   90.00
_cell.angle_gamma   90.00
#
_symmetry.space_group_name_H-M   'P 1'
#
loop_
_entity.id
_entity.type
_entity.pdbx_description
1 polymer ?
#
loop_
_entity_poly.entity_id
_entity_poly.type
_entity_poly.pdbx_seq_one_letter_code
_entity_poly.pdbx_strand_id
1 'polypeptide(L)'
;RGRSTSEQAYSRTVRADGQDIEQTVQINLREAYSGGTRIVTKGDRRLKVNIPAGATNGTRIRLAGEGAPGTGGGNPGDLYLIVEIEPDSQFEREGDNLKTEIKIDMFTAILGGEVEVPTLERPVKLRVPPGTQSGRRFRLTGKGMPIIKQSGQFGDLYARALVTIPEDLTDQQREWITELRDKLR
;
A
#
# COMPACT_ATOMS: atom_id res chain seq x y z
N ARG A 1 -35.94 -72.64 -15.18
CA ARG A 1 -35.52 -71.53 -16.08
C ARG A 1 -35.59 -70.24 -15.29
N GLY A 2 -34.48 -69.86 -14.64
CA GLY A 2 -34.36 -68.58 -13.96
C GLY A 2 -33.76 -67.56 -14.93
N ARG A 3 -34.43 -66.45 -15.17
CA ARG A 3 -33.87 -65.29 -15.84
C ARG A 3 -33.25 -64.38 -14.77
N SER A 4 -31.92 -64.29 -14.78
CA SER A 4 -31.19 -63.26 -14.07
C SER A 4 -31.33 -61.94 -14.84
N THR A 5 -32.12 -61.02 -14.34
CA THR A 5 -32.14 -59.64 -14.79
C THR A 5 -30.99 -58.91 -14.10
N SER A 6 -29.88 -58.68 -14.79
CA SER A 6 -28.82 -57.82 -14.34
C SER A 6 -29.32 -56.37 -14.47
N GLU A 7 -29.74 -55.77 -13.32
CA GLU A 7 -29.93 -54.34 -13.21
C GLU A 7 -28.56 -53.64 -13.30
N GLN A 8 -28.25 -53.14 -14.49
CA GLN A 8 -27.21 -52.15 -14.68
C GLN A 8 -27.63 -50.85 -14.00
N ALA A 9 -27.15 -50.61 -12.78
CA ALA A 9 -27.26 -49.34 -12.12
C ALA A 9 -26.45 -48.29 -12.93
N TYR A 10 -27.14 -47.55 -13.79
CA TYR A 10 -26.57 -46.34 -14.39
C TYR A 10 -26.36 -45.31 -13.27
N SER A 11 -25.13 -45.25 -12.74
CA SER A 11 -24.73 -44.14 -11.88
C SER A 11 -24.78 -42.83 -12.70
N ARG A 12 -25.89 -42.12 -12.59
CA ARG A 12 -25.97 -40.74 -13.11
C ARG A 12 -24.99 -39.89 -12.33
N THR A 13 -23.83 -39.60 -12.90
CA THR A 13 -22.92 -38.62 -12.39
C THR A 13 -23.63 -37.27 -12.40
N VAL A 14 -24.01 -36.77 -11.23
CA VAL A 14 -24.67 -35.47 -11.10
C VAL A 14 -23.64 -34.39 -11.43
N ARG A 15 -23.97 -33.60 -12.45
CA ARG A 15 -23.20 -32.45 -12.85
C ARG A 15 -23.32 -31.41 -11.73
N ALA A 16 -22.18 -30.97 -11.14
CA ALA A 16 -22.13 -29.89 -10.20
C ALA A 16 -20.92 -28.99 -10.51
N ASP A 17 -21.14 -27.69 -10.51
CA ASP A 17 -20.08 -26.71 -10.72
C ASP A 17 -19.17 -26.65 -9.48
N GLY A 18 -17.89 -26.32 -9.69
CA GLY A 18 -16.91 -26.18 -8.65
C GLY A 18 -17.18 -24.96 -7.77
N GLN A 19 -16.74 -25.03 -6.52
CA GLN A 19 -16.86 -23.91 -5.59
C GLN A 19 -15.83 -22.83 -5.89
N ASP A 20 -16.19 -21.60 -5.59
CA ASP A 20 -15.28 -20.47 -5.60
C ASP A 20 -14.28 -20.61 -4.44
N ILE A 21 -13.06 -20.12 -4.65
CA ILE A 21 -11.99 -20.12 -3.66
C ILE A 21 -11.57 -18.68 -3.39
N GLU A 22 -11.34 -18.35 -2.13
CA GLU A 22 -10.72 -17.09 -1.74
C GLU A 22 -9.29 -17.33 -1.25
N GLN A 23 -8.36 -16.49 -1.69
CA GLN A 23 -6.96 -16.52 -1.29
C GLN A 23 -6.46 -15.10 -1.05
N THR A 24 -5.77 -14.87 0.06
CA THR A 24 -5.12 -13.59 0.35
C THR A 24 -3.83 -13.45 -0.45
N VAL A 25 -3.61 -12.26 -1.01
CA VAL A 25 -2.36 -11.87 -1.64
C VAL A 25 -1.80 -10.63 -0.94
N GLN A 26 -0.62 -10.79 -0.32
CA GLN A 26 0.09 -9.70 0.34
C GLN A 26 0.89 -8.91 -0.71
N ILE A 27 0.76 -7.59 -0.67
CA ILE A 27 1.51 -6.66 -1.51
C ILE A 27 2.07 -5.52 -0.66
N ASN A 28 3.17 -4.91 -1.09
CA ASN A 28 3.68 -3.72 -0.44
C ASN A 28 2.96 -2.44 -0.92
N LEU A 29 3.19 -1.33 -0.21
CA LEU A 29 2.53 -0.05 -0.52
C LEU A 29 2.90 0.49 -1.91
N ARG A 30 4.14 0.25 -2.37
CA ARG A 30 4.60 0.68 -3.71
C ARG A 30 3.93 -0.12 -4.83
N GLU A 31 3.72 -1.42 -4.62
CA GLU A 31 2.94 -2.25 -5.56
C GLU A 31 1.49 -1.78 -5.61
N ALA A 32 0.90 -1.44 -4.45
CA ALA A 32 -0.45 -0.86 -4.42
C ALA A 32 -0.52 0.51 -5.11
N TYR A 33 0.55 1.30 -5.04
CA TYR A 33 0.66 2.60 -5.71
C TYR A 33 0.75 2.46 -7.23
N SER A 34 1.73 1.68 -7.72
CA SER A 34 2.00 1.57 -9.16
C SER A 34 1.05 0.64 -9.88
N GLY A 35 0.41 -0.28 -9.14
CA GLY A 35 -0.26 -1.43 -9.77
C GLY A 35 0.75 -2.32 -10.50
N GLY A 36 0.23 -3.26 -11.26
CA GLY A 36 1.08 -4.11 -12.09
C GLY A 36 0.68 -5.58 -12.09
N THR A 37 1.48 -6.38 -12.78
CA THR A 37 1.23 -7.82 -12.88
C THR A 37 2.04 -8.57 -11.83
N ARG A 38 1.37 -9.40 -11.04
CA ARG A 38 1.98 -10.32 -10.09
C ARG A 38 1.72 -11.76 -10.49
N ILE A 39 2.66 -12.65 -10.18
CA ILE A 39 2.49 -14.09 -10.39
C ILE A 39 2.09 -14.69 -9.04
N VAL A 40 0.92 -15.32 -9.01
CA VAL A 40 0.41 -16.07 -7.86
C VAL A 40 0.46 -17.56 -8.18
N THR A 41 0.97 -18.36 -7.27
CA THR A 41 1.05 -19.82 -7.43
C THR A 41 -0.20 -20.47 -6.83
N LYS A 42 -0.85 -21.33 -7.60
CA LYS A 42 -1.95 -22.19 -7.17
C LYS A 42 -1.60 -23.64 -7.49
N GLY A 43 -1.22 -24.40 -6.48
CA GLY A 43 -0.62 -25.73 -6.72
C GLY A 43 0.59 -25.60 -7.64
N ASP A 44 0.64 -26.37 -8.72
CA ASP A 44 1.73 -26.32 -9.71
C ASP A 44 1.57 -25.26 -10.81
N ARG A 45 0.48 -24.51 -10.78
CA ARG A 45 0.17 -23.49 -11.81
C ARG A 45 0.57 -22.09 -11.36
N ARG A 46 1.13 -21.32 -12.28
CA ARG A 46 1.46 -19.90 -12.12
C ARG A 46 0.42 -19.04 -12.83
N LEU A 47 -0.28 -18.24 -12.07
CA LEU A 47 -1.34 -17.35 -12.58
C LEU A 47 -0.83 -15.92 -12.62
N LYS A 48 -0.99 -15.26 -13.77
CA LYS A 48 -0.72 -13.81 -13.89
C LYS A 48 -1.94 -13.03 -13.41
N VAL A 49 -1.73 -12.16 -12.44
CA VAL A 49 -2.78 -11.36 -11.81
C VAL A 49 -2.44 -9.89 -11.99
N ASN A 50 -3.39 -9.11 -12.48
CA ASN A 50 -3.23 -7.67 -12.58
C ASN A 50 -3.78 -6.99 -11.32
N ILE A 51 -2.89 -6.35 -10.56
CA ILE A 51 -3.23 -5.54 -9.37
C ILE A 51 -3.50 -4.12 -9.86
N PRO A 52 -4.70 -3.56 -9.63
CA PRO A 52 -4.98 -2.19 -10.04
C PRO A 52 -4.19 -1.18 -9.20
N ALA A 53 -3.73 -0.09 -9.83
CA ALA A 53 -3.15 1.04 -9.11
C ALA A 53 -4.19 1.63 -8.14
N GLY A 54 -3.77 1.94 -6.93
CA GLY A 54 -4.65 2.40 -5.87
C GLY A 54 -5.32 1.27 -5.07
N ALA A 55 -5.03 -0.01 -5.35
CA ALA A 55 -5.59 -1.14 -4.60
C ALA A 55 -5.54 -0.88 -3.08
N THR A 56 -6.61 -1.29 -2.39
CA THR A 56 -6.78 -1.17 -0.93
C THR A 56 -6.86 -2.54 -0.28
N ASN A 57 -6.72 -2.60 1.03
CA ASN A 57 -7.04 -3.82 1.78
C ASN A 57 -8.47 -4.27 1.45
N GLY A 58 -8.63 -5.56 1.15
CA GLY A 58 -9.90 -6.13 0.75
C GLY A 58 -10.27 -5.96 -0.73
N THR A 59 -9.40 -5.33 -1.56
CA THR A 59 -9.63 -5.31 -3.02
C THR A 59 -9.72 -6.74 -3.54
N ARG A 60 -10.84 -7.09 -4.19
CA ARG A 60 -11.09 -8.42 -4.74
C ARG A 60 -10.75 -8.46 -6.22
N ILE A 61 -9.91 -9.42 -6.61
CA ILE A 61 -9.50 -9.67 -7.99
C ILE A 61 -10.00 -11.05 -8.38
N ARG A 62 -10.93 -11.12 -9.36
CA ARG A 62 -11.50 -12.37 -9.83
C ARG A 62 -10.65 -12.98 -10.93
N LEU A 63 -10.34 -14.25 -10.78
CA LEU A 63 -9.74 -15.09 -11.81
C LEU A 63 -10.73 -16.18 -12.19
N ALA A 64 -11.39 -15.97 -13.33
CA ALA A 64 -12.48 -16.85 -13.78
C ALA A 64 -11.98 -18.27 -14.08
N GLY A 65 -12.70 -19.27 -13.59
CA GLY A 65 -12.41 -20.68 -13.80
C GLY A 65 -11.18 -21.21 -13.06
N GLU A 66 -10.62 -20.43 -12.11
CA GLU A 66 -9.47 -20.83 -11.31
C GLU A 66 -9.87 -21.25 -9.87
N GLY A 67 -11.14 -21.53 -9.62
CA GLY A 67 -11.65 -22.07 -8.35
C GLY A 67 -11.44 -23.57 -8.21
N ALA A 68 -12.33 -24.24 -7.47
CA ALA A 68 -12.34 -25.70 -7.35
C ALA A 68 -12.86 -26.35 -8.65
N PRO A 69 -12.40 -27.56 -9.00
CA PRO A 69 -12.91 -28.27 -10.17
C PRO A 69 -14.37 -28.66 -9.95
N GLY A 70 -15.16 -28.60 -11.01
CA GLY A 70 -16.52 -29.15 -11.04
C GLY A 70 -16.52 -30.68 -11.14
N THR A 71 -17.62 -31.31 -10.81
CA THR A 71 -17.83 -32.77 -10.92
C THR A 71 -18.87 -33.11 -11.99
N GLY A 72 -18.77 -34.30 -12.56
CA GLY A 72 -19.74 -34.78 -13.58
C GLY A 72 -19.86 -33.91 -14.84
N GLY A 73 -18.78 -33.20 -15.22
CA GLY A 73 -18.75 -32.26 -16.33
C GLY A 73 -19.25 -30.84 -15.98
N GLY A 74 -19.31 -30.51 -14.69
CA GLY A 74 -19.53 -29.12 -14.20
C GLY A 74 -18.35 -28.21 -14.50
N ASN A 75 -18.59 -26.90 -14.55
CA ASN A 75 -17.56 -25.88 -14.73
C ASN A 75 -16.73 -25.71 -13.44
N PRO A 76 -15.44 -25.34 -13.52
CA PRO A 76 -14.70 -24.93 -12.35
C PRO A 76 -15.29 -23.62 -11.79
N GLY A 77 -15.18 -23.44 -10.45
CA GLY A 77 -15.49 -22.17 -9.81
C GLY A 77 -14.42 -21.09 -10.10
N ASP A 78 -14.52 -19.95 -9.45
CA ASP A 78 -13.61 -18.84 -9.61
C ASP A 78 -12.64 -18.74 -8.42
N LEU A 79 -11.47 -18.14 -8.66
CA LEU A 79 -10.55 -17.76 -7.60
C LEU A 79 -10.66 -16.26 -7.35
N TYR A 80 -10.96 -15.87 -6.13
CA TYR A 80 -10.93 -14.48 -5.68
C TYR A 80 -9.68 -14.23 -4.86
N LEU A 81 -8.82 -13.35 -5.36
CA LEU A 81 -7.69 -12.87 -4.61
C LEU A 81 -8.08 -11.63 -3.81
N ILE A 82 -7.87 -11.70 -2.50
CA ILE A 82 -8.12 -10.59 -1.57
C ILE A 82 -6.78 -9.91 -1.29
N VAL A 83 -6.65 -8.66 -1.69
CA VAL A 83 -5.43 -7.87 -1.48
C VAL A 83 -5.30 -7.51 -0.01
N GLU A 84 -4.12 -7.73 0.55
CA GLU A 84 -3.68 -7.26 1.86
C GLU A 84 -2.38 -6.46 1.69
N ILE A 85 -2.37 -5.21 2.17
CA ILE A 85 -1.22 -4.31 2.05
C ILE A 85 -0.39 -4.40 3.33
N GLU A 86 0.88 -4.74 3.16
CA GLU A 86 1.84 -4.76 4.26
C GLU A 86 2.08 -3.33 4.79
N PRO A 87 2.23 -3.17 6.11
CA PRO A 87 2.61 -1.88 6.69
C PRO A 87 3.94 -1.38 6.09
N ASP A 88 3.97 -0.11 5.71
CA ASP A 88 5.19 0.54 5.23
C ASP A 88 5.89 1.27 6.39
N SER A 89 7.22 1.25 6.42
CA SER A 89 8.01 1.87 7.51
C SER A 89 8.07 3.40 7.43
N GLN A 90 7.79 3.98 6.26
CA GLN A 90 7.94 5.42 5.99
C GLN A 90 6.60 6.12 5.79
N PHE A 91 5.61 5.39 5.29
CA PHE A 91 4.30 5.95 4.94
C PHE A 91 3.17 5.21 5.64
N GLU A 92 2.30 5.98 6.26
CA GLU A 92 1.00 5.51 6.75
C GLU A 92 -0.08 5.89 5.74
N ARG A 93 -0.87 4.92 5.30
CA ARG A 93 -1.98 5.15 4.36
C ARG A 93 -3.29 5.41 5.10
N GLU A 94 -3.98 6.49 4.73
CA GLU A 94 -5.32 6.81 5.22
C GLU A 94 -6.25 7.09 4.03
N GLY A 95 -6.99 6.07 3.61
CA GLY A 95 -7.77 6.13 2.38
C GLY A 95 -6.88 6.28 1.14
N ASP A 96 -7.05 7.39 0.41
CA ASP A 96 -6.18 7.75 -0.72
C ASP A 96 -5.05 8.69 -0.33
N ASN A 97 -5.04 9.16 0.92
CA ASN A 97 -3.97 10.01 1.43
C ASN A 97 -2.83 9.19 2.05
N LEU A 98 -1.67 9.81 2.11
CA LEU A 98 -0.50 9.30 2.79
C LEU A 98 -0.06 10.26 3.90
N LYS A 99 0.51 9.71 4.96
CA LYS A 99 1.19 10.46 6.02
C LYS A 99 2.64 10.01 6.08
N THR A 100 3.54 10.94 6.35
CA THR A 100 4.95 10.65 6.60
C THR A 100 5.51 11.64 7.60
N GLU A 101 6.62 11.29 8.25
CA GLU A 101 7.38 12.22 9.08
C GLU A 101 8.64 12.66 8.32
N ILE A 102 8.97 13.95 8.42
CA ILE A 102 10.18 14.53 7.84
C ILE A 102 11.01 15.19 8.94
N LYS A 103 12.28 14.87 8.97
CA LYS A 103 13.23 15.52 9.88
C LYS A 103 13.63 16.87 9.31
N ILE A 104 13.53 17.90 10.12
CA ILE A 104 13.92 19.28 9.79
C ILE A 104 14.89 19.72 10.87
N ASP A 105 16.09 20.14 10.48
CA ASP A 105 17.04 20.67 11.45
C ASP A 105 16.53 21.98 12.08
N MET A 106 17.00 22.31 13.28
CA MET A 106 16.50 23.45 14.02
C MET A 106 16.75 24.79 13.31
N PHE A 107 17.85 24.91 12.54
CA PHE A 107 18.14 26.15 11.84
C PHE A 107 17.18 26.38 10.69
N THR A 108 16.91 25.33 9.91
CA THR A 108 15.86 25.37 8.88
C THR A 108 14.49 25.64 9.48
N ALA A 109 14.18 25.09 10.66
CA ALA A 109 12.92 25.36 11.34
C ALA A 109 12.80 26.83 11.79
N ILE A 110 13.88 27.43 12.30
CA ILE A 110 13.92 28.81 12.78
C ILE A 110 13.97 29.82 11.63
N LEU A 111 14.88 29.62 10.68
CA LEU A 111 15.22 30.60 9.63
C LEU A 111 14.42 30.40 8.34
N GLY A 112 13.77 29.26 8.20
CA GLY A 112 13.21 28.80 6.93
C GLY A 112 14.25 28.15 6.05
N GLY A 113 13.81 27.50 4.99
CA GLY A 113 14.71 26.81 4.06
C GLY A 113 13.96 25.84 3.16
N GLU A 114 14.70 24.94 2.54
CA GLU A 114 14.14 23.86 1.72
C GLU A 114 14.55 22.51 2.32
N VAL A 115 13.60 21.57 2.32
CA VAL A 115 13.84 20.18 2.72
C VAL A 115 13.30 19.24 1.65
N GLU A 116 13.90 18.07 1.53
CA GLU A 116 13.37 17.02 0.67
C GLU A 116 12.35 16.19 1.44
N VAL A 117 11.17 16.03 0.82
CA VAL A 117 10.10 15.18 1.32
C VAL A 117 10.07 13.91 0.48
N PRO A 118 10.22 12.72 1.08
CA PRO A 118 10.10 11.47 0.36
C PRO A 118 8.67 11.29 -0.14
N THR A 119 8.51 10.70 -1.30
CA THR A 119 7.22 10.28 -1.86
C THR A 119 7.33 8.86 -2.44
N LEU A 120 6.21 8.25 -2.82
CA LEU A 120 6.23 6.94 -3.45
C LEU A 120 6.86 6.94 -4.86
N GLU A 121 6.93 8.12 -5.53
CA GLU A 121 7.62 8.28 -6.81
C GLU A 121 9.07 8.71 -6.61
N ARG A 122 9.24 10.02 -6.45
CA ARG A 122 10.54 10.68 -6.28
C ARG A 122 10.42 11.76 -5.21
N PRO A 123 11.48 12.02 -4.45
CA PRO A 123 11.46 13.10 -3.47
C PRO A 123 11.10 14.44 -4.10
N VAL A 124 10.40 15.28 -3.34
CA VAL A 124 10.02 16.63 -3.75
C VAL A 124 10.58 17.66 -2.77
N LYS A 125 10.96 18.82 -3.26
CA LYS A 125 11.41 19.92 -2.42
C LYS A 125 10.20 20.62 -1.80
N LEU A 126 10.28 20.83 -0.49
CA LEU A 126 9.30 21.57 0.31
C LEU A 126 9.97 22.82 0.87
N ARG A 127 9.37 23.97 0.64
CA ARG A 127 9.79 25.21 1.29
C ARG A 127 9.21 25.28 2.69
N VAL A 128 10.10 25.32 3.68
CA VAL A 128 9.76 25.43 5.11
C VAL A 128 9.76 26.91 5.47
N PRO A 129 8.65 27.48 5.97
CA PRO A 129 8.61 28.86 6.44
C PRO A 129 9.43 29.01 7.73
N PRO A 130 10.02 30.21 7.96
CA PRO A 130 10.68 30.48 9.24
C PRO A 130 9.69 30.37 10.42
N GLY A 131 10.20 29.95 11.58
CA GLY A 131 9.38 29.74 12.77
C GLY A 131 8.52 28.45 12.74
N THR A 132 8.87 27.50 11.87
CA THR A 132 8.15 26.22 11.80
C THR A 132 8.35 25.42 13.08
N GLN A 133 7.22 25.06 13.71
CA GLN A 133 7.21 24.26 14.94
C GLN A 133 7.22 22.76 14.64
N SER A 134 7.81 21.97 15.56
CA SER A 134 7.70 20.52 15.50
C SER A 134 6.23 20.07 15.56
N GLY A 135 5.86 19.08 14.75
CA GLY A 135 4.48 18.62 14.61
C GLY A 135 3.66 19.37 13.55
N ARG A 136 4.18 20.47 12.99
CA ARG A 136 3.51 21.15 11.87
C ARG A 136 3.34 20.20 10.69
N ARG A 137 2.15 20.21 10.08
CA ARG A 137 1.83 19.39 8.91
C ARG A 137 1.88 20.22 7.64
N PHE A 138 2.52 19.68 6.62
CA PHE A 138 2.56 20.23 5.27
C PHE A 138 1.79 19.32 4.33
N ARG A 139 0.87 19.88 3.56
CA ARG A 139 0.09 19.17 2.56
C ARG A 139 0.79 19.26 1.20
N LEU A 140 1.12 18.14 0.62
CA LEU A 140 1.64 18.03 -0.74
C LEU A 140 0.53 17.44 -1.61
N THR A 141 -0.13 18.32 -2.34
CA THR A 141 -1.29 17.95 -3.17
C THR A 141 -0.89 16.98 -4.28
N GLY A 142 -1.70 15.93 -4.46
CA GLY A 142 -1.51 14.93 -5.51
C GLY A 142 -0.28 14.03 -5.30
N LYS A 143 0.25 13.93 -4.05
CA LYS A 143 1.37 13.05 -3.71
C LYS A 143 0.96 11.86 -2.83
N GLY A 144 -0.35 11.62 -2.71
CA GLY A 144 -0.93 10.43 -2.08
C GLY A 144 -1.06 9.25 -3.03
N MET A 145 -1.96 8.33 -2.70
CA MET A 145 -2.26 7.14 -3.51
C MET A 145 -3.09 7.48 -4.74
N PRO A 146 -2.97 6.71 -5.83
CA PRO A 146 -3.89 6.81 -6.95
C PRO A 146 -5.31 6.46 -6.51
N ILE A 147 -6.30 7.20 -7.03
CA ILE A 147 -7.72 6.95 -6.74
C ILE A 147 -8.22 5.91 -7.73
N ILE A 148 -8.68 4.76 -7.23
CA ILE A 148 -9.23 3.68 -8.07
C ILE A 148 -10.35 4.25 -8.94
N LYS A 149 -10.36 3.90 -10.23
CA LYS A 149 -11.36 4.33 -11.23
C LYS A 149 -11.34 5.82 -11.62
N GLN A 150 -10.37 6.60 -11.11
CA GLN A 150 -10.18 8.01 -11.50
C GLN A 150 -8.75 8.19 -12.02
N SER A 151 -8.54 7.81 -13.28
CA SER A 151 -7.22 7.85 -13.91
C SER A 151 -6.59 9.24 -13.80
N GLY A 152 -5.33 9.28 -13.30
CA GLY A 152 -4.58 10.52 -13.14
C GLY A 152 -4.94 11.35 -11.89
N GLN A 153 -5.87 10.90 -11.07
CA GLN A 153 -6.17 11.54 -9.79
C GLN A 153 -5.49 10.81 -8.63
N PHE A 154 -4.95 11.61 -7.72
CA PHE A 154 -4.21 11.14 -6.55
C PHE A 154 -4.74 11.86 -5.31
N GLY A 155 -4.69 11.16 -4.19
CA GLY A 155 -4.82 11.79 -2.87
C GLY A 155 -3.61 12.67 -2.54
N ASP A 156 -3.52 13.13 -1.33
CA ASP A 156 -2.48 14.03 -0.85
C ASP A 156 -1.50 13.32 0.09
N LEU A 157 -0.29 13.86 0.18
CA LEU A 157 0.68 13.47 1.19
C LEU A 157 0.75 14.54 2.28
N TYR A 158 0.59 14.12 3.53
CA TYR A 158 0.74 14.97 4.71
C TYR A 158 2.08 14.68 5.37
N ALA A 159 3.02 15.61 5.23
CA ALA A 159 4.35 15.53 5.84
C ALA A 159 4.34 16.25 7.19
N ARG A 160 4.57 15.52 8.28
CA ARG A 160 4.69 16.05 9.63
C ARG A 160 6.14 16.41 9.92
N ALA A 161 6.40 17.67 10.25
CA ALA A 161 7.72 18.13 10.63
C ALA A 161 8.12 17.58 12.00
N LEU A 162 9.29 16.96 12.06
CA LEU A 162 9.96 16.59 13.30
C LEU A 162 11.24 17.42 13.38
N VAL A 163 11.24 18.44 14.23
CA VAL A 163 12.43 19.29 14.39
C VAL A 163 13.49 18.53 15.18
N THR A 164 14.68 18.43 14.60
CA THR A 164 15.84 17.78 15.23
C THR A 164 16.84 18.84 15.68
N ILE A 165 17.46 18.60 16.80
CA ILE A 165 18.56 19.41 17.34
C ILE A 165 19.87 18.62 17.18
N PRO A 166 21.01 19.29 16.98
CA PRO A 166 22.31 18.63 16.94
C PRO A 166 22.64 18.03 18.31
N GLU A 167 23.11 16.79 18.31
CA GLU A 167 23.47 16.07 19.54
C GLU A 167 24.86 16.44 19.99
N ASP A 168 25.81 16.59 19.05
CA ASP A 168 27.20 16.88 19.30
C ASP A 168 27.53 18.36 19.00
N LEU A 169 27.84 19.12 20.03
CA LEU A 169 28.23 20.52 19.91
C LEU A 169 29.64 20.69 20.52
N THR A 170 30.49 21.42 19.81
CA THR A 170 31.77 21.90 20.39
C THR A 170 31.50 22.93 21.50
N ASP A 171 32.49 23.16 22.38
CA ASP A 171 32.35 24.13 23.46
C ASP A 171 32.04 25.53 22.91
N GLN A 172 32.68 25.93 21.81
CA GLN A 172 32.45 27.21 21.15
C GLN A 172 31.04 27.32 20.57
N GLN A 173 30.48 26.24 19.99
CA GLN A 173 29.09 26.22 19.51
C GLN A 173 28.08 26.35 20.66
N ARG A 174 28.37 25.73 21.80
CA ARG A 174 27.57 25.88 23.03
C ARG A 174 27.55 27.33 23.54
N GLU A 175 28.72 28.01 23.52
CA GLU A 175 28.81 29.42 23.87
C GLU A 175 27.94 30.28 22.97
N TRP A 176 28.01 30.11 21.64
CA TRP A 176 27.18 30.87 20.69
C TRP A 176 25.68 30.66 20.90
N ILE A 177 25.28 29.43 21.14
CA ILE A 177 23.87 29.12 21.41
C ILE A 177 23.44 29.73 22.76
N THR A 178 24.31 29.74 23.76
CA THR A 178 24.06 30.35 25.06
C THR A 178 23.86 31.86 24.91
N GLU A 179 24.76 32.56 24.20
CA GLU A 179 24.64 33.97 23.91
C GLU A 179 23.33 34.31 23.17
N LEU A 180 22.96 33.47 22.15
CA LEU A 180 21.72 33.65 21.44
C LEU A 180 20.51 33.49 22.35
N ARG A 181 20.48 32.45 23.20
CA ARG A 181 19.43 32.22 24.19
C ARG A 181 19.23 33.44 25.09
N ASP A 182 20.34 34.03 25.59
CA ASP A 182 20.30 35.14 26.54
C ASP A 182 19.83 36.45 25.87
N LYS A 183 20.08 36.60 24.55
CA LYS A 183 19.57 37.73 23.75
C LYS A 183 18.08 37.60 23.37
N LEU A 184 17.51 36.39 23.42
CA LEU A 184 16.11 36.13 23.08
C LEU A 184 15.18 36.14 24.31
N ARG A 185 15.72 36.27 25.51
CA ARG A 185 14.97 36.42 26.78
C ARG A 185 14.74 37.89 27.10
#